data_279665cb82bf4c167191c55099cb8220
#
_entry.id   279665cb82bf4c167191c55099cb8220
#
_cell.length_a   1.000
_cell.length_b   1.000
_cell.length_c   1.000
_cell.angle_alpha   90.00
_cell.angle_beta   90.00
_cell.angle_gamma   90.00
#
_symmetry.space_group_name_H-M   'P 1'
#
loop_
_entity.id
_entity.type
_entity.pdbx_description
1 polymer ?
#
loop_
_entity_poly.entity_id
_entity_poly.type
_entity_poly.pdbx_seq_one_letter_code
_entity_poly.pdbx_strand_id
1 'polypeptide(L)'
;MAAALLPTPYAMIAASIGAGMADFLTGAAVWMIPTMIIKPILVLFISSNCDKIINTKNVIGSLVAGIIGMVLYMVAEGIMFGNFLAAFTFTAIGLVQPIGSFIVFILLGISFDKLGLKDKLEIIKKEKNSR
;
A
#
# COMPACT_ATOMS: atom_id res chain seq x y z
N MET A 1 -2.09 1.47 4.57
CA MET A 1 -2.06 1.81 6.02
C MET A 1 -0.73 2.46 6.43
N ALA A 2 0.45 1.80 6.28
CA ALA A 2 1.74 2.40 6.65
C ALA A 2 1.94 3.80 6.07
N ALA A 3 1.59 4.03 4.81
CA ALA A 3 1.68 5.31 4.13
C ALA A 3 0.84 6.44 4.74
N ALA A 4 -0.23 6.11 5.44
CA ALA A 4 -1.09 7.09 6.11
C ALA A 4 -0.64 7.40 7.56
N LEU A 5 0.21 6.55 8.14
CA LEU A 5 0.67 6.64 9.52
C LEU A 5 2.12 7.11 9.64
N LEU A 6 2.99 6.68 8.72
CA LEU A 6 4.42 6.92 8.76
C LEU A 6 4.86 7.98 7.74
N PRO A 7 5.92 8.74 8.01
CA PRO A 7 6.57 9.57 7.01
C PRO A 7 6.95 8.73 5.77
N THR A 8 6.84 9.33 4.60
CA THR A 8 6.97 8.63 3.30
C THR A 8 8.17 7.68 3.20
N PRO A 9 9.42 8.06 3.57
CA PRO A 9 10.56 7.14 3.43
C PRO A 9 10.43 5.88 4.30
N TYR A 10 9.94 6.02 5.52
CA TYR A 10 9.72 4.88 6.42
C TYR A 10 8.55 4.00 5.95
N ALA A 11 7.49 4.64 5.42
CA ALA A 11 6.35 3.94 4.85
C ALA A 11 6.73 3.13 3.61
N MET A 12 7.63 3.65 2.76
CA MET A 12 8.15 2.94 1.58
C MET A 12 8.94 1.68 1.98
N ILE A 13 9.85 1.80 2.96
CA ILE A 13 10.62 0.67 3.47
C ILE A 13 9.69 -0.38 4.09
N ALA A 14 8.78 0.05 4.96
CA ALA A 14 7.82 -0.84 5.61
C ALA A 14 6.91 -1.56 4.59
N ALA A 15 6.45 -0.85 3.56
CA ALA A 15 5.62 -1.42 2.50
C ALA A 15 6.40 -2.43 1.65
N SER A 16 7.65 -2.13 1.31
CA SER A 16 8.52 -3.02 0.52
C SER A 16 8.78 -4.33 1.28
N ILE A 17 9.32 -4.22 2.49
CA ILE A 17 9.70 -5.39 3.29
C ILE A 17 8.46 -6.20 3.68
N GLY A 18 7.43 -5.54 4.22
CA GLY A 18 6.23 -6.21 4.71
C GLY A 18 5.47 -6.94 3.60
N ALA A 19 5.35 -6.34 2.41
CA ALA A 19 4.67 -6.98 1.29
C ALA A 19 5.51 -8.11 0.68
N GLY A 20 6.83 -7.93 0.53
CA GLY A 20 7.71 -8.99 0.05
C GLY A 20 7.75 -10.21 0.99
N MET A 21 7.78 -9.97 2.31
CA MET A 21 7.70 -11.05 3.30
C MET A 21 6.33 -11.76 3.25
N ALA A 22 5.24 -11.02 3.03
CA ALA A 22 3.92 -11.62 2.90
C ALA A 22 3.87 -12.57 1.68
N ASP A 23 4.38 -12.15 0.53
CA ASP A 23 4.45 -13.00 -0.67
C ASP A 23 5.31 -14.24 -0.43
N PHE A 24 6.44 -14.11 0.24
CA PHE A 24 7.30 -15.23 0.58
C PHE A 24 6.60 -16.24 1.50
N LEU A 25 5.97 -15.76 2.57
CA LEU A 25 5.29 -16.61 3.56
C LEU A 25 4.02 -17.29 3.03
N THR A 26 3.34 -16.68 2.06
CA THR A 26 2.13 -17.24 1.44
C THR A 26 2.43 -18.20 0.28
N GLY A 27 3.70 -18.47 0.00
CA GLY A 27 4.11 -19.35 -1.10
C GLY A 27 4.14 -18.67 -2.46
N ALA A 28 3.92 -17.35 -2.53
CA ALA A 28 4.00 -16.53 -3.74
C ALA A 28 5.39 -15.92 -3.93
N ALA A 29 6.46 -16.63 -3.58
CA ALA A 29 7.84 -16.13 -3.56
C ALA A 29 8.30 -15.53 -4.89
N VAL A 30 7.75 -15.98 -6.02
CA VAL A 30 8.04 -15.43 -7.36
C VAL A 30 7.62 -13.96 -7.47
N TRP A 31 6.62 -13.52 -6.71
CA TRP A 31 6.13 -12.16 -6.68
C TRP A 31 6.87 -11.25 -5.70
N MET A 32 7.69 -11.81 -4.81
CA MET A 32 8.40 -11.06 -3.77
C MET A 32 9.15 -9.85 -4.33
N ILE A 33 9.99 -10.07 -5.37
CA ILE A 33 10.80 -8.99 -5.95
C ILE A 33 9.94 -7.93 -6.65
N PRO A 34 9.02 -8.26 -7.56
CA PRO A 34 8.09 -7.28 -8.14
C PRO A 34 7.32 -6.50 -7.08
N THR A 35 6.80 -7.17 -6.07
CA THR A 35 6.02 -6.54 -5.00
C THR A 35 6.88 -5.56 -4.18
N MET A 36 8.12 -5.90 -3.86
CA MET A 36 9.03 -5.02 -3.13
C MET A 36 9.39 -3.75 -3.91
N ILE A 37 9.29 -3.77 -5.23
CA ILE A 37 9.51 -2.60 -6.10
C ILE A 37 8.21 -1.80 -6.27
N ILE A 38 7.10 -2.46 -6.50
CA ILE A 38 5.81 -1.82 -6.80
C ILE A 38 5.23 -1.13 -5.56
N LYS A 39 5.24 -1.80 -4.40
CA LYS A 39 4.59 -1.27 -3.18
C LYS A 39 5.14 0.08 -2.71
N PRO A 40 6.45 0.36 -2.70
CA PRO A 40 6.96 1.69 -2.39
C PRO A 40 6.45 2.79 -3.31
N ILE A 41 6.29 2.48 -4.62
CA ILE A 41 5.76 3.43 -5.59
C ILE A 41 4.31 3.81 -5.22
N LEU A 42 3.50 2.83 -4.83
CA LEU A 42 2.11 3.05 -4.44
C LEU A 42 1.97 3.89 -3.15
N VAL A 43 2.98 3.85 -2.27
CA VAL A 43 3.02 4.67 -1.05
C VAL A 43 2.98 6.17 -1.37
N LEU A 44 3.55 6.60 -2.50
CA LEU A 44 3.61 8.01 -2.90
C LEU A 44 2.23 8.66 -3.12
N PHE A 45 1.21 7.87 -3.38
CA PHE A 45 -0.16 8.34 -3.61
C PHE A 45 -0.96 8.57 -2.32
N ILE A 46 -0.42 8.17 -1.17
CA ILE A 46 -1.07 8.30 0.14
C ILE A 46 -0.21 9.20 1.03
N SER A 47 -0.84 10.08 1.78
CA SER A 47 -0.14 11.06 2.62
C SER A 47 -0.35 10.77 4.12
N SER A 48 0.73 10.84 4.88
CA SER A 48 0.71 10.83 6.35
C SER A 48 0.46 12.21 6.97
N ASN A 49 0.55 13.29 6.18
CA ASN A 49 0.49 14.68 6.66
C ASN A 49 -0.93 15.21 6.91
N CYS A 50 -1.94 14.36 6.85
CA CYS A 50 -3.32 14.74 7.13
C CYS A 50 -3.70 14.34 8.55
N ASP A 51 -4.57 15.10 9.24
CA ASP A 51 -4.99 14.85 10.63
C ASP A 51 -5.69 13.49 10.79
N LYS A 52 -6.39 13.03 9.75
CA LYS A 52 -7.08 11.73 9.73
C LYS A 52 -6.51 10.81 8.67
N ILE A 53 -6.55 9.50 8.94
CA ILE A 53 -6.20 8.47 7.96
C ILE A 53 -7.19 8.48 6.81
N ILE A 54 -8.49 8.51 7.14
CA ILE A 54 -9.56 8.61 6.16
C ILE A 54 -9.85 10.09 5.90
N ASN A 55 -9.34 10.57 4.79
CA ASN A 55 -9.61 11.88 4.23
C ASN A 55 -9.72 11.76 2.71
N THR A 56 -10.30 12.74 2.06
CA THR A 56 -10.55 12.74 0.61
C THR A 56 -9.27 12.47 -0.19
N LYS A 57 -8.15 13.06 0.23
CA LYS A 57 -6.85 12.88 -0.44
C LYS A 57 -6.38 11.42 -0.38
N ASN A 58 -6.46 10.78 0.79
CA ASN A 58 -6.01 9.40 0.95
C ASN A 58 -6.98 8.39 0.32
N VAL A 59 -8.28 8.69 0.31
CA VAL A 59 -9.29 7.86 -0.37
C VAL A 59 -9.05 7.89 -1.89
N ILE A 60 -8.93 9.08 -2.47
CA ILE A 60 -8.61 9.22 -3.91
C ILE A 60 -7.23 8.62 -4.21
N GLY A 61 -6.23 8.90 -3.37
CA GLY A 61 -4.88 8.35 -3.51
C GLY A 61 -4.85 6.83 -3.48
N SER A 62 -5.67 6.19 -2.65
CA SER A 62 -5.76 4.72 -2.60
C SER A 62 -6.43 4.12 -3.83
N LEU A 63 -7.42 4.80 -4.42
CA LEU A 63 -8.03 4.39 -5.70
C LEU A 63 -7.02 4.51 -6.84
N VAL A 64 -6.33 5.66 -6.95
CA VAL A 64 -5.29 5.88 -7.96
C VAL A 64 -4.15 4.87 -7.78
N ALA A 65 -3.69 4.64 -6.56
CA ALA A 65 -2.69 3.62 -6.26
C ALA A 65 -3.15 2.22 -6.68
N GLY A 66 -4.44 1.90 -6.50
CA GLY A 66 -5.03 0.62 -6.94
C GLY A 66 -4.92 0.45 -8.46
N ILE A 67 -5.29 1.46 -9.24
CA ILE A 67 -5.23 1.45 -10.71
C ILE A 67 -3.77 1.35 -11.19
N ILE A 68 -2.88 2.18 -10.66
CA ILE A 68 -1.46 2.17 -11.01
C ILE A 68 -0.82 0.83 -10.62
N GLY A 69 -1.15 0.31 -9.43
CA GLY A 69 -0.69 -1.00 -8.98
C GLY A 69 -1.08 -2.10 -9.95
N MET A 70 -2.34 -2.10 -10.41
CA MET A 70 -2.81 -3.06 -11.39
C MET A 70 -1.99 -3.04 -12.69
N VAL A 71 -1.71 -1.84 -13.21
CA VAL A 71 -0.89 -1.68 -14.43
C VAL A 71 0.55 -2.16 -14.19
N LEU A 72 1.16 -1.80 -13.07
CA LEU A 72 2.52 -2.21 -12.73
C LEU A 72 2.65 -3.73 -12.56
N TYR A 73 1.66 -4.37 -11.91
CA TYR A 73 1.63 -5.83 -11.79
C TYR A 73 1.42 -6.51 -13.15
N MET A 74 0.56 -5.98 -14.01
CA MET A 74 0.38 -6.49 -15.37
C MET A 74 1.68 -6.42 -16.19
N VAL A 75 2.41 -5.32 -16.09
CA VAL A 75 3.72 -5.17 -16.75
C VAL A 75 4.74 -6.16 -16.19
N ALA A 76 4.82 -6.28 -14.86
CA ALA A 76 5.72 -7.23 -14.20
C ALA A 76 5.42 -8.68 -14.64
N GLU A 77 4.14 -9.06 -14.68
CA GLU A 77 3.68 -10.37 -15.13
C GLU A 77 4.01 -10.64 -16.58
N GLY A 78 3.76 -9.67 -17.46
CA GLY A 78 4.10 -9.75 -18.87
C GLY A 78 5.60 -9.96 -19.12
N ILE A 79 6.45 -9.31 -18.32
CA ILE A 79 7.91 -9.46 -18.38
C ILE A 79 8.35 -10.82 -17.83
N MET A 80 7.79 -11.22 -16.68
CA MET A 80 8.20 -12.46 -16.00
C MET A 80 7.81 -13.72 -16.76
N PHE A 81 6.63 -13.73 -17.35
CA PHE A 81 6.07 -14.90 -18.05
C PHE A 81 6.11 -14.79 -19.58
N GLY A 82 6.55 -13.65 -20.11
CA GLY A 82 6.70 -13.43 -21.56
C GLY A 82 5.37 -13.42 -22.34
N ASN A 83 4.23 -13.27 -21.66
CA ASN A 83 2.91 -13.32 -22.28
C ASN A 83 1.99 -12.21 -21.74
N PHE A 84 1.99 -11.07 -22.44
CA PHE A 84 1.17 -9.92 -22.07
C PHE A 84 -0.35 -10.15 -22.20
N LEU A 85 -0.79 -11.04 -23.10
CA LEU A 85 -2.21 -11.37 -23.25
C LEU A 85 -2.71 -12.15 -22.04
N ALA A 86 -1.93 -13.12 -21.56
CA ALA A 86 -2.23 -13.83 -20.34
C ALA A 86 -2.20 -12.89 -19.13
N ALA A 87 -1.20 -12.03 -19.03
CA ALA A 87 -1.10 -11.02 -17.98
C ALA A 87 -2.35 -10.11 -17.93
N PHE A 88 -2.85 -9.66 -19.07
CA PHE A 88 -4.09 -8.87 -19.13
C PHE A 88 -5.30 -9.64 -18.59
N THR A 89 -5.44 -10.92 -18.96
CA THR A 89 -6.53 -11.76 -18.49
C THR A 89 -6.46 -12.02 -16.98
N PHE A 90 -5.28 -12.33 -16.46
CA PHE A 90 -5.06 -12.52 -15.02
C PHE A 90 -5.25 -11.23 -14.23
N THR A 91 -4.83 -10.08 -14.77
CA THR A 91 -5.04 -8.76 -14.16
C THR A 91 -6.53 -8.43 -14.08
N ALA A 92 -7.34 -8.77 -15.08
CA ALA A 92 -8.78 -8.57 -15.05
C ALA A 92 -9.45 -9.38 -13.91
N ILE A 93 -9.01 -10.63 -13.68
CA ILE A 93 -9.42 -11.45 -12.55
C ILE A 93 -8.87 -10.87 -11.23
N GLY A 94 -7.67 -10.33 -11.26
CA GLY A 94 -6.97 -9.71 -10.13
C GLY A 94 -7.57 -8.40 -9.63
N LEU A 95 -8.61 -7.84 -10.28
CA LEU A 95 -9.36 -6.66 -9.79
C LEU A 95 -9.95 -6.85 -8.38
N VAL A 96 -10.16 -8.08 -7.97
CA VAL A 96 -10.62 -8.41 -6.60
C VAL A 96 -9.61 -7.92 -5.56
N GLN A 97 -8.31 -7.97 -5.84
CA GLN A 97 -7.27 -7.56 -4.89
C GLN A 97 -7.28 -6.05 -4.59
N PRO A 98 -7.26 -5.12 -5.56
CA PRO A 98 -7.34 -3.69 -5.28
C PRO A 98 -8.67 -3.29 -4.66
N ILE A 99 -9.80 -3.90 -5.05
CA ILE A 99 -11.11 -3.65 -4.42
C ILE A 99 -11.09 -4.11 -2.96
N GLY A 100 -10.63 -5.33 -2.68
CA GLY A 100 -10.49 -5.86 -1.32
C GLY A 100 -9.55 -5.00 -0.48
N SER A 101 -8.41 -4.60 -1.01
CA SER A 101 -7.45 -3.72 -0.34
C SER A 101 -8.03 -2.34 -0.03
N PHE A 102 -8.84 -1.79 -0.93
CA PHE A 102 -9.54 -0.52 -0.72
C PHE A 102 -10.56 -0.62 0.42
N ILE A 103 -11.39 -1.67 0.43
CA ILE A 103 -12.37 -1.91 1.51
C ILE A 103 -11.67 -2.06 2.85
N VAL A 104 -10.61 -2.87 2.93
CA VAL A 104 -9.81 -3.06 4.15
C VAL A 104 -9.16 -1.75 4.59
N PHE A 105 -8.65 -0.94 3.65
CA PHE A 105 -8.10 0.38 3.96
C PHE A 105 -9.13 1.30 4.62
N ILE A 106 -10.35 1.35 4.08
CA ILE A 106 -11.45 2.16 4.64
C ILE A 106 -11.85 1.67 6.04
N LEU A 107 -12.09 0.36 6.19
CA LEU A 107 -12.52 -0.23 7.47
C LEU A 107 -11.49 -0.03 8.58
N LEU A 108 -10.22 -0.35 8.30
CA LEU A 108 -9.13 -0.15 9.27
C LEU A 108 -8.85 1.33 9.51
N GLY A 109 -8.92 2.17 8.47
CA GLY A 109 -8.72 3.60 8.59
C GLY A 109 -9.75 4.26 9.50
N ILE A 110 -11.04 3.94 9.35
CA ILE A 110 -12.10 4.41 10.24
C ILE A 110 -11.86 3.93 11.68
N SER A 111 -11.48 2.67 11.85
CA SER A 111 -11.22 2.09 13.17
C SER A 111 -10.06 2.79 13.86
N PHE A 112 -8.97 3.05 13.15
CA PHE A 112 -7.79 3.71 13.69
C PHE A 112 -7.99 5.21 13.94
N ASP A 113 -8.79 5.88 13.11
CA ASP A 113 -9.19 7.27 13.34
C ASP A 113 -10.06 7.39 14.61
N LYS A 114 -10.97 6.42 14.86
CA LYS A 114 -11.77 6.37 16.10
C LYS A 114 -10.92 6.11 17.35
N LEU A 115 -9.81 5.37 17.23
CA LEU A 115 -8.89 5.08 18.32
C LEU A 115 -7.89 6.22 18.59
N GLY A 116 -7.90 7.28 17.78
CA GLY A 116 -6.96 8.40 17.89
C GLY A 116 -5.50 7.98 17.73
N LEU A 117 -5.23 6.98 16.90
CA LEU A 117 -3.88 6.43 16.72
C LEU A 117 -2.89 7.47 16.20
N LYS A 118 -3.35 8.39 15.34
CA LYS A 118 -2.50 9.45 14.79
C LYS A 118 -2.08 10.45 15.87
N ASP A 119 -3.01 10.87 16.72
CA ASP A 119 -2.73 11.80 17.82
C ASP A 119 -1.71 11.21 18.79
N LYS A 120 -1.85 9.91 19.10
CA LYS A 120 -0.90 9.19 19.96
C LYS A 120 0.49 9.12 19.34
N LEU A 121 0.60 8.87 18.05
CA LEU A 121 1.88 8.83 17.33
C LEU A 121 2.55 10.21 17.28
N GLU A 122 1.78 11.30 17.12
CA GLU A 122 2.30 12.66 17.15
C GLU A 122 2.83 13.07 18.53
N ILE A 123 2.14 12.67 19.60
CA ILE A 123 2.60 12.91 20.98
C ILE A 123 3.96 12.23 21.20
N ILE A 124 4.08 10.94 20.84
CA ILE A 124 5.34 10.18 20.97
C ILE A 124 6.47 10.83 20.15
N LYS A 125 6.16 11.32 18.95
CA LYS A 125 7.14 12.00 18.11
C LYS A 125 7.61 13.32 18.71
N LYS A 126 6.72 14.10 19.32
CA LYS A 126 7.06 15.35 20.02
C LYS A 126 7.93 15.12 21.25
N GLU A 127 7.61 14.11 22.06
CA GLU A 127 8.43 13.73 23.22
C GLU A 127 9.85 13.32 22.82
N LYS A 128 9.99 12.56 21.73
CA LYS A 128 11.30 12.12 21.24
C LYS A 128 12.17 13.29 20.73
N ASN A 129 11.56 14.30 20.14
CA ASN A 129 12.30 15.47 19.64
C ASN A 129 12.61 16.52 20.74
N SER A 130 12.07 16.35 21.93
CA SER A 130 12.27 17.23 23.10
C SER A 130 13.38 16.71 24.04
N ARG A 131 13.95 15.53 23.76
CA ARG A 131 15.09 14.94 24.47
C ARG A 131 16.35 15.02 23.62
#